data_3afab98d35360f809dbf40a47dce126b
#
_entry.id   3afab98d35360f809dbf40a47dce126b
#
_cell.length_a   1.000
_cell.length_b   1.000
_cell.length_c   1.000
_cell.angle_alpha   90.00
_cell.angle_beta   90.00
_cell.angle_gamma   90.00
#
_symmetry.space_group_name_H-M   'P 1'
#
loop_
_entity.id
_entity.type
_entity.pdbx_description
1 polymer ?
#
loop_
_entity_poly.entity_id
_entity_poly.type
_entity_poly.pdbx_seq_one_letter_code
_entity_poly.pdbx_strand_id
1 'polypeptide(L)'
;MSVHRHGTTGPGCAGTCCLRVDGLGVNFGHEEVLRNVSFHLHCGEIVALIGPNGAGKSSLFRTILGQIPHTGTIEFQRAGGDKTRPLIGYVPQSPVFDRGDPVSVFDFFSAAISQYPVFLPSPRRLRARVAECLSRVHGEGLLDRRMGALSGGELQRVLLALALEPLPHILVLDEPLSGVDIDGEKQMMDMLDEIRTRYDLSILLSTHDFATLGQFADKVILLKSEVLKVGTPDEVLSSPEFQEVFHLNLGKGGRG
;
A
#
# COMPACT_ATOMS: atom_id res chain seq x y z
N MET A 1 4.50 5.42 29.03
CA MET A 1 5.94 5.23 28.74
C MET A 1 6.06 5.01 27.25
N SER A 2 6.39 6.09 26.56
CA SER A 2 6.52 6.12 25.10
C SER A 2 7.86 5.48 24.71
N VAL A 3 7.81 4.33 24.05
CA VAL A 3 9.01 3.71 23.47
C VAL A 3 9.10 4.19 22.03
N HIS A 4 9.85 5.26 21.82
CA HIS A 4 10.36 5.61 20.48
C HIS A 4 11.25 4.46 20.00
N ARG A 5 10.73 3.63 19.12
CA ARG A 5 11.56 2.72 18.32
C ARG A 5 12.16 3.52 17.17
N HIS A 6 13.33 4.07 17.39
CA HIS A 6 14.19 4.51 16.30
C HIS A 6 14.51 3.32 15.40
N GLY A 7 14.42 3.55 14.10
CA GLY A 7 14.59 2.60 13.03
C GLY A 7 15.81 1.69 13.21
N THR A 8 15.52 0.41 13.35
CA THR A 8 16.50 -0.61 13.00
C THR A 8 16.44 -0.75 11.48
N THR A 9 17.38 -0.12 10.80
CA THR A 9 17.76 -0.48 9.43
C THR A 9 17.95 -1.99 9.41
N GLY A 10 17.13 -2.71 8.67
CA GLY A 10 17.35 -4.13 8.41
C GLY A 10 18.75 -4.35 7.83
N PRO A 11 19.36 -5.53 7.95
CA PRO A 11 20.75 -5.79 7.59
C PRO A 11 21.11 -5.69 6.10
N GLY A 12 20.44 -4.85 5.32
CA GLY A 12 20.65 -4.70 3.88
C GLY A 12 20.58 -3.30 3.29
N CYS A 13 19.97 -2.34 3.96
CA CYS A 13 19.70 -1.02 3.37
C CYS A 13 20.15 0.14 4.24
N ALA A 14 21.45 0.32 4.43
CA ALA A 14 22.00 1.50 5.11
C ALA A 14 21.70 2.79 4.33
N GLY A 15 20.45 3.33 4.48
CA GLY A 15 20.08 4.64 3.95
C GLY A 15 19.86 4.72 2.43
N THR A 16 19.74 3.59 1.72
CA THR A 16 19.52 3.56 0.27
C THR A 16 18.03 3.77 -0.04
N CYS A 17 17.70 4.66 -0.98
CA CYS A 17 16.33 4.82 -1.47
C CYS A 17 15.90 3.59 -2.28
N CYS A 18 14.80 2.92 -1.90
CA CYS A 18 14.20 1.86 -2.71
C CYS A 18 13.44 2.41 -3.93
N LEU A 19 12.80 3.57 -3.75
CA LEU A 19 12.04 4.27 -4.79
C LEU A 19 12.34 5.77 -4.66
N ARG A 20 12.72 6.37 -5.77
CA ARG A 20 12.89 7.82 -5.91
C ARG A 20 12.01 8.30 -7.04
N VAL A 21 11.18 9.27 -6.74
CA VAL A 21 10.31 9.96 -7.70
C VAL A 21 10.76 11.41 -7.77
N ASP A 22 11.09 11.90 -8.96
CA ASP A 22 11.56 13.26 -9.19
C ASP A 22 10.78 13.93 -10.33
N GLY A 23 10.13 15.05 -10.01
CA GLY A 23 9.44 15.91 -10.97
C GLY A 23 8.33 15.21 -11.75
N LEU A 24 7.66 14.23 -11.14
CA LEU A 24 6.64 13.44 -11.83
C LEU A 24 5.42 14.27 -12.17
N GLY A 25 5.04 14.26 -13.47
CA GLY A 25 3.81 14.86 -13.98
C GLY A 25 2.96 13.85 -14.73
N VAL A 26 1.64 13.90 -14.51
CA VAL A 26 0.65 13.04 -15.18
C VAL A 26 -0.50 13.86 -15.71
N ASN A 27 -0.80 13.69 -16.99
CA ASN A 27 -1.91 14.35 -17.67
C ASN A 27 -2.86 13.33 -18.29
N PHE A 28 -4.17 13.53 -18.16
CA PHE A 28 -5.21 12.84 -18.93
C PHE A 28 -5.87 13.83 -19.89
N GLY A 29 -5.46 13.78 -21.15
CA GLY A 29 -5.86 14.78 -22.14
C GLY A 29 -5.39 16.18 -21.73
N HIS A 30 -6.31 17.08 -21.41
CA HIS A 30 -6.02 18.45 -20.95
C HIS A 30 -6.03 18.61 -19.42
N GLU A 31 -6.35 17.57 -18.68
CA GLU A 31 -6.41 17.61 -17.23
C GLU A 31 -5.07 17.19 -16.64
N GLU A 32 -4.43 18.09 -15.88
CA GLU A 32 -3.22 17.82 -15.13
C GLU A 32 -3.58 17.21 -13.76
N VAL A 33 -3.34 15.92 -13.61
CA VAL A 33 -3.68 15.17 -12.38
C VAL A 33 -2.55 15.21 -11.37
N LEU A 34 -1.30 15.10 -11.85
CA LEU A 34 -0.11 15.21 -11.00
C LEU A 34 0.85 16.21 -11.61
N ARG A 35 1.40 17.09 -10.77
CA ARG A 35 2.33 18.13 -11.15
C ARG A 35 3.56 18.13 -10.25
N ASN A 36 4.73 17.95 -10.86
CA ASN A 36 6.04 18.07 -10.19
C ASN A 36 6.13 17.29 -8.86
N VAL A 37 5.59 16.07 -8.81
CA VAL A 37 5.60 15.22 -7.63
C VAL A 37 7.00 14.66 -7.41
N SER A 38 7.59 14.91 -6.22
CA SER A 38 8.91 14.40 -5.83
C SER A 38 8.88 13.89 -4.41
N PHE A 39 9.37 12.66 -4.21
CA PHE A 39 9.54 12.06 -2.89
C PHE A 39 10.45 10.82 -2.95
N HIS A 40 10.83 10.33 -1.76
CA HIS A 40 11.66 9.13 -1.62
C HIS A 40 11.02 8.16 -0.65
N LEU A 41 11.10 6.86 -0.98
CA LEU A 41 10.79 5.74 -0.10
C LEU A 41 12.10 5.00 0.18
N HIS A 42 12.50 4.92 1.44
CA HIS A 42 13.67 4.14 1.83
C HIS A 42 13.30 2.68 2.06
N CYS A 43 14.31 1.80 2.00
CA CYS A 43 14.08 0.40 2.24
C CYS A 43 13.60 0.15 3.68
N GLY A 44 12.59 -0.70 3.80
CA GLY A 44 11.99 -1.06 5.09
C GLY A 44 11.09 0.02 5.71
N GLU A 45 10.83 1.15 5.02
CA GLU A 45 9.89 2.17 5.49
C GLU A 45 8.44 1.84 5.15
N ILE A 46 7.52 2.24 6.04
CA ILE A 46 6.10 2.41 5.75
C ILE A 46 5.85 3.90 5.50
N VAL A 47 5.49 4.25 4.27
CA VAL A 47 5.14 5.61 3.87
C VAL A 47 3.65 5.69 3.59
N ALA A 48 2.96 6.58 4.30
CA ALA A 48 1.55 6.84 4.09
C ALA A 48 1.34 8.04 3.15
N LEU A 49 0.57 7.83 2.10
CA LEU A 49 0.14 8.86 1.15
C LEU A 49 -1.26 9.33 1.53
N ILE A 50 -1.39 10.57 1.96
CA ILE A 50 -2.66 11.17 2.35
C ILE A 50 -3.03 12.32 1.42
N GLY A 51 -4.31 12.61 1.33
CA GLY A 51 -4.84 13.70 0.51
C GLY A 51 -6.33 13.51 0.23
N PRO A 52 -7.03 14.56 -0.19
CA PRO A 52 -8.46 14.50 -0.48
C PRO A 52 -8.76 13.56 -1.65
N ASN A 53 -10.06 13.26 -1.83
CA ASN A 53 -10.50 12.54 -3.02
C ASN A 53 -10.17 13.35 -4.26
N GLY A 54 -9.65 12.69 -5.31
CA GLY A 54 -9.19 13.38 -6.52
C GLY A 54 -7.77 13.99 -6.41
N ALA A 55 -7.07 13.85 -5.29
CA ALA A 55 -5.69 14.35 -5.12
C ALA A 55 -4.64 13.70 -6.03
N GLY A 56 -4.99 12.61 -6.73
CA GLY A 56 -4.08 11.88 -7.61
C GLY A 56 -3.40 10.67 -6.99
N LYS A 57 -3.80 10.21 -5.77
CA LYS A 57 -3.18 9.09 -5.06
C LYS A 57 -3.12 7.80 -5.91
N SER A 58 -4.27 7.33 -6.39
CA SER A 58 -4.32 6.12 -7.23
C SER A 58 -3.64 6.32 -8.60
N SER A 59 -3.65 7.54 -9.15
CA SER A 59 -2.90 7.87 -10.36
C SER A 59 -1.40 7.78 -10.13
N LEU A 60 -0.90 8.26 -8.99
CA LEU A 60 0.49 8.13 -8.60
C LEU A 60 0.90 6.65 -8.47
N PHE A 61 0.09 5.83 -7.80
CA PHE A 61 0.35 4.39 -7.68
C PHE A 61 0.41 3.69 -9.04
N ARG A 62 -0.57 3.94 -9.91
CA ARG A 62 -0.58 3.37 -11.27
C ARG A 62 0.61 3.83 -12.11
N THR A 63 1.09 5.06 -11.89
CA THR A 63 2.28 5.57 -12.56
C THR A 63 3.54 4.85 -12.05
N ILE A 64 3.71 4.66 -10.75
CA ILE A 64 4.81 3.88 -10.16
C ILE A 64 4.79 2.43 -10.70
N LEU A 65 3.60 1.86 -10.88
CA LEU A 65 3.42 0.54 -11.49
C LEU A 65 3.76 0.51 -12.99
N GLY A 66 3.94 1.70 -13.63
CA GLY A 66 4.22 1.82 -15.06
C GLY A 66 2.99 1.62 -15.94
N GLN A 67 1.79 1.81 -15.39
CA GLN A 67 0.51 1.68 -16.11
C GLN A 67 0.07 2.99 -16.77
N ILE A 68 0.65 4.13 -16.37
CA ILE A 68 0.28 5.46 -16.85
C ILE A 68 1.54 6.17 -17.40
N PRO A 69 1.48 6.77 -18.60
CA PRO A 69 2.55 7.61 -19.12
C PRO A 69 2.76 8.84 -18.22
N HIS A 70 4.01 9.25 -18.06
CA HIS A 70 4.37 10.36 -17.19
C HIS A 70 5.58 11.14 -17.70
N THR A 71 5.76 12.35 -17.20
CA THR A 71 6.99 13.11 -17.27
C THR A 71 7.75 12.99 -15.95
N GLY A 72 9.00 13.42 -15.90
CA GLY A 72 9.87 13.23 -14.73
C GLY A 72 10.48 11.82 -14.67
N THR A 73 11.04 11.45 -13.54
CA THR A 73 11.75 10.18 -13.39
C THR A 73 11.26 9.37 -12.21
N ILE A 74 11.23 8.05 -12.40
CA ILE A 74 10.99 7.05 -11.34
C ILE A 74 12.19 6.11 -11.36
N GLU A 75 12.99 6.18 -10.31
CA GLU A 75 14.19 5.36 -10.15
C GLU A 75 14.00 4.37 -9.01
N PHE A 76 14.46 3.15 -9.26
CA PHE A 76 14.48 2.10 -8.25
C PHE A 76 15.94 1.76 -7.94
N GLN A 77 16.26 1.62 -6.66
CA GLN A 77 17.56 1.17 -6.21
C GLN A 77 17.39 -0.01 -5.26
N ARG A 78 18.23 -1.01 -5.41
CA ARG A 78 18.33 -2.16 -4.50
C ARG A 78 19.60 -2.05 -3.67
N ALA A 79 19.60 -2.71 -2.52
CA ALA A 79 20.82 -2.91 -1.75
C ALA A 79 21.91 -3.48 -2.66
N GLY A 80 23.11 -2.87 -2.64
CA GLY A 80 24.21 -3.27 -3.52
C GLY A 80 24.29 -2.54 -4.87
N GLY A 81 23.42 -1.53 -5.13
CA GLY A 81 23.50 -0.69 -6.34
C GLY A 81 22.92 -1.32 -7.61
N ASP A 82 22.22 -2.44 -7.49
CA ASP A 82 21.50 -3.05 -8.59
C ASP A 82 20.32 -2.16 -9.01
N LYS A 83 20.30 -1.75 -10.29
CA LYS A 83 19.27 -0.90 -10.90
C LYS A 83 18.15 -1.70 -11.59
N THR A 84 18.07 -3.00 -11.38
CA THR A 84 16.96 -3.78 -11.93
C THR A 84 15.65 -3.34 -11.30
N ARG A 85 14.59 -3.25 -12.11
CA ARG A 85 13.25 -2.89 -11.62
C ARG A 85 12.82 -3.88 -10.55
N PRO A 86 12.46 -3.43 -9.33
CA PRO A 86 12.02 -4.34 -8.28
C PRO A 86 10.67 -4.96 -8.63
N LEU A 87 10.39 -6.10 -8.04
CA LEU A 87 9.03 -6.62 -8.01
C LEU A 87 8.20 -5.72 -7.09
N ILE A 88 7.06 -5.27 -7.58
CA ILE A 88 6.10 -4.45 -6.84
C ILE A 88 4.82 -5.25 -6.68
N GLY A 89 4.42 -5.51 -5.44
CA GLY A 89 3.10 -6.03 -5.11
C GLY A 89 2.10 -4.88 -5.08
N TYR A 90 0.90 -5.08 -5.60
CA TYR A 90 -0.13 -4.05 -5.59
C TYR A 90 -1.46 -4.60 -5.10
N VAL A 91 -2.04 -3.94 -4.11
CA VAL A 91 -3.42 -4.16 -3.66
C VAL A 91 -4.24 -2.93 -4.06
N PRO A 92 -5.16 -3.08 -5.03
CA PRO A 92 -6.05 -1.98 -5.42
C PRO A 92 -7.09 -1.72 -4.34
N GLN A 93 -7.69 -0.53 -4.39
CA GLN A 93 -8.88 -0.22 -3.62
C GLN A 93 -9.96 -1.29 -3.87
N SER A 94 -10.53 -1.81 -2.81
CA SER A 94 -11.33 -3.05 -2.74
C SER A 94 -12.13 -3.40 -4.00
N PRO A 95 -11.79 -4.47 -4.72
CA PRO A 95 -12.62 -4.97 -5.79
C PRO A 95 -13.92 -5.53 -5.19
N VAL A 96 -15.04 -5.23 -5.84
CA VAL A 96 -16.35 -5.76 -5.45
C VAL A 96 -16.53 -7.14 -6.09
N PHE A 97 -16.73 -8.15 -5.25
CA PHE A 97 -17.15 -9.49 -5.69
C PHE A 97 -18.65 -9.66 -5.46
N ASP A 98 -19.35 -10.20 -6.43
CA ASP A 98 -20.76 -10.54 -6.26
C ASP A 98 -20.89 -11.70 -5.26
N ARG A 99 -21.86 -11.58 -4.32
CA ARG A 99 -22.15 -12.66 -3.36
C ARG A 99 -22.58 -13.96 -4.03
N GLY A 100 -23.10 -13.87 -5.26
CA GLY A 100 -23.53 -15.00 -6.08
C GLY A 100 -22.39 -15.71 -6.82
N ASP A 101 -21.22 -15.10 -6.92
CA ASP A 101 -20.10 -15.67 -7.67
C ASP A 101 -19.61 -16.97 -7.03
N PRO A 102 -19.49 -18.05 -7.80
CA PRO A 102 -19.03 -19.36 -7.30
C PRO A 102 -17.51 -19.41 -7.08
N VAL A 103 -16.77 -18.33 -7.36
CA VAL A 103 -15.31 -18.28 -7.33
C VAL A 103 -14.81 -18.44 -5.89
N SER A 104 -14.04 -19.49 -5.63
CA SER A 104 -13.34 -19.67 -4.35
C SER A 104 -12.04 -18.85 -4.30
N VAL A 105 -11.50 -18.64 -3.09
CA VAL A 105 -10.17 -18.04 -2.91
C VAL A 105 -9.11 -18.85 -3.65
N PHE A 106 -9.20 -20.18 -3.61
CA PHE A 106 -8.30 -21.05 -4.35
C PHE A 106 -8.40 -20.84 -5.87
N ASP A 107 -9.60 -20.72 -6.43
CA ASP A 107 -9.79 -20.47 -7.87
C ASP A 107 -9.24 -19.11 -8.27
N PHE A 108 -9.47 -18.09 -7.45
CA PHE A 108 -8.95 -16.74 -7.65
C PHE A 108 -7.41 -16.73 -7.72
N PHE A 109 -6.74 -17.37 -6.74
CA PHE A 109 -5.29 -17.52 -6.76
C PHE A 109 -4.82 -18.34 -7.96
N SER A 110 -5.51 -19.45 -8.27
CA SER A 110 -5.16 -20.32 -9.38
C SER A 110 -5.19 -19.57 -10.71
N ALA A 111 -6.18 -18.72 -10.93
CA ALA A 111 -6.27 -17.88 -12.12
C ALA A 111 -5.13 -16.84 -12.20
N ALA A 112 -4.65 -16.34 -11.07
CA ALA A 112 -3.62 -15.31 -11.03
C ALA A 112 -2.18 -15.86 -11.15
N ILE A 113 -1.89 -17.00 -10.51
CA ILE A 113 -0.50 -17.50 -10.38
C ILE A 113 -0.21 -18.79 -11.15
N SER A 114 -1.25 -19.44 -11.70
CA SER A 114 -1.11 -20.71 -12.42
C SER A 114 -1.12 -20.51 -13.93
N GLN A 115 -0.29 -21.27 -14.62
CA GLN A 115 -0.35 -21.42 -16.08
C GLN A 115 -1.30 -22.56 -16.51
N TYR A 116 -1.88 -23.29 -15.55
CA TYR A 116 -2.83 -24.36 -15.82
C TYR A 116 -4.25 -23.80 -15.97
N PRO A 117 -5.03 -24.30 -16.94
CA PRO A 117 -6.43 -23.96 -17.07
C PRO A 117 -7.22 -24.30 -15.79
N VAL A 118 -8.05 -23.37 -15.31
CA VAL A 118 -8.78 -23.51 -14.02
C VAL A 118 -9.80 -24.67 -14.03
N PHE A 119 -10.25 -25.11 -15.21
CA PHE A 119 -11.18 -26.24 -15.38
C PHE A 119 -10.53 -27.64 -15.30
N LEU A 120 -9.19 -27.70 -15.24
CA LEU A 120 -8.48 -28.96 -15.02
C LEU A 120 -8.21 -29.19 -13.52
N PRO A 121 -8.14 -30.46 -13.07
CA PRO A 121 -7.79 -30.77 -11.71
C PRO A 121 -6.44 -30.11 -11.33
N SER A 122 -6.48 -29.24 -10.32
CA SER A 122 -5.30 -28.49 -9.89
C SER A 122 -4.27 -29.42 -9.25
N PRO A 123 -2.99 -29.26 -9.58
CA PRO A 123 -1.94 -30.02 -8.93
C PRO A 123 -1.94 -29.77 -7.40
N ARG A 124 -1.73 -30.83 -6.60
CA ARG A 124 -1.60 -30.71 -5.13
C ARG A 124 -0.58 -29.65 -4.70
N ARG A 125 0.48 -29.48 -5.51
CA ARG A 125 1.52 -28.46 -5.31
C ARG A 125 0.97 -27.03 -5.39
N LEU A 126 0.01 -26.75 -6.29
CA LEU A 126 -0.61 -25.42 -6.40
C LEU A 126 -1.44 -25.11 -5.15
N ARG A 127 -2.22 -26.08 -4.66
CA ARG A 127 -3.00 -25.91 -3.44
C ARG A 127 -2.12 -25.64 -2.22
N ALA A 128 -1.01 -26.35 -2.09
CA ALA A 128 -0.03 -26.12 -1.03
C ALA A 128 0.60 -24.71 -1.12
N ARG A 129 0.94 -24.27 -2.34
CA ARG A 129 1.47 -22.90 -2.58
C ARG A 129 0.47 -21.81 -2.20
N VAL A 130 -0.80 -21.96 -2.58
CA VAL A 130 -1.85 -21.00 -2.19
C VAL A 130 -2.05 -20.98 -0.68
N ALA A 131 -2.06 -22.16 -0.02
CA ALA A 131 -2.15 -22.25 1.43
C ALA A 131 -0.96 -21.54 2.12
N GLU A 132 0.25 -21.67 1.59
CA GLU A 132 1.43 -20.95 2.06
C GLU A 132 1.29 -19.43 1.88
N CYS A 133 0.78 -18.95 0.72
CA CYS A 133 0.51 -17.53 0.52
C CYS A 133 -0.46 -16.98 1.57
N LEU A 134 -1.55 -17.70 1.82
CA LEU A 134 -2.55 -17.32 2.81
C LEU A 134 -2.01 -17.33 4.25
N SER A 135 -1.10 -18.25 4.57
CA SER A 135 -0.49 -18.31 5.92
C SER A 135 0.36 -17.08 6.25
N ARG A 136 0.91 -16.40 5.24
CA ARG A 136 1.67 -15.15 5.44
C ARG A 136 0.83 -13.99 5.97
N VAL A 137 -0.50 -14.09 5.82
CA VAL A 137 -1.47 -13.06 6.20
C VAL A 137 -2.50 -13.57 7.21
N HIS A 138 -2.21 -14.65 7.91
CA HIS A 138 -3.12 -15.31 8.87
C HIS A 138 -4.47 -15.66 8.25
N GLY A 139 -4.46 -16.12 6.99
CA GLY A 139 -5.64 -16.45 6.18
C GLY A 139 -5.83 -17.95 5.90
N GLU A 140 -5.27 -18.86 6.72
CA GLU A 140 -5.26 -20.31 6.49
C GLU A 140 -6.66 -20.91 6.29
N GLY A 141 -7.65 -20.38 6.99
CA GLY A 141 -9.05 -20.82 6.91
C GLY A 141 -9.81 -20.32 5.68
N LEU A 142 -9.21 -19.48 4.83
CA LEU A 142 -9.90 -18.81 3.73
C LEU A 142 -9.85 -19.58 2.41
N LEU A 143 -8.96 -20.57 2.28
CA LEU A 143 -8.63 -21.24 1.02
C LEU A 143 -9.85 -21.72 0.21
N ASP A 144 -10.82 -22.30 0.88
CA ASP A 144 -12.01 -22.89 0.24
C ASP A 144 -13.26 -21.99 0.33
N ARG A 145 -13.10 -20.78 0.89
CA ARG A 145 -14.22 -19.83 1.01
C ARG A 145 -14.47 -19.14 -0.32
N ARG A 146 -15.71 -18.77 -0.58
CA ARG A 146 -16.09 -17.98 -1.76
C ARG A 146 -15.66 -16.54 -1.58
N MET A 147 -15.13 -15.92 -2.63
CA MET A 147 -14.70 -14.51 -2.61
C MET A 147 -15.83 -13.57 -2.18
N GLY A 148 -17.04 -13.74 -2.70
CA GLY A 148 -18.21 -12.93 -2.36
C GLY A 148 -18.77 -13.16 -0.95
N ALA A 149 -18.30 -14.17 -0.21
CA ALA A 149 -18.71 -14.46 1.17
C ALA A 149 -17.69 -14.00 2.23
N LEU A 150 -16.59 -13.37 1.79
CA LEU A 150 -15.56 -12.83 2.69
C LEU A 150 -16.04 -11.51 3.31
N SER A 151 -15.66 -11.27 4.57
CA SER A 151 -15.73 -9.94 5.17
C SER A 151 -14.70 -9.00 4.51
N GLY A 152 -14.83 -7.69 4.71
CA GLY A 152 -13.88 -6.72 4.16
C GLY A 152 -12.43 -7.03 4.56
N GLY A 153 -12.19 -7.30 5.84
CA GLY A 153 -10.84 -7.65 6.33
C GLY A 153 -10.31 -8.99 5.78
N GLU A 154 -11.18 -10.00 5.64
CA GLU A 154 -10.79 -11.29 5.02
C GLU A 154 -10.44 -11.11 3.54
N LEU A 155 -11.22 -10.29 2.81
CA LEU A 155 -10.94 -9.97 1.41
C LEU A 155 -9.60 -9.24 1.28
N GLN A 156 -9.35 -8.24 2.12
CA GLN A 156 -8.07 -7.53 2.11
C GLN A 156 -6.88 -8.45 2.39
N ARG A 157 -7.01 -9.41 3.34
CA ARG A 157 -5.96 -10.42 3.58
C ARG A 157 -5.73 -11.29 2.34
N VAL A 158 -6.77 -11.71 1.65
CA VAL A 158 -6.65 -12.51 0.41
C VAL A 158 -5.93 -11.71 -0.68
N LEU A 159 -6.30 -10.45 -0.90
CA LEU A 159 -5.64 -9.58 -1.87
C LEU A 159 -4.17 -9.31 -1.51
N LEU A 160 -3.90 -9.08 -0.23
CA LEU A 160 -2.54 -8.90 0.27
C LEU A 160 -1.69 -10.16 0.07
N ALA A 161 -2.24 -11.36 0.38
CA ALA A 161 -1.55 -12.62 0.14
C ALA A 161 -1.19 -12.82 -1.32
N LEU A 162 -2.07 -12.41 -2.25
CA LEU A 162 -1.79 -12.46 -3.68
C LEU A 162 -0.72 -11.45 -4.09
N ALA A 163 -0.76 -10.22 -3.55
CA ALA A 163 0.23 -9.19 -3.83
C ALA A 163 1.64 -9.54 -3.30
N LEU A 164 1.73 -10.46 -2.33
CA LEU A 164 2.97 -11.03 -1.79
C LEU A 164 3.49 -12.23 -2.60
N GLU A 165 2.88 -12.57 -3.75
CA GLU A 165 3.27 -13.72 -4.56
C GLU A 165 3.49 -13.34 -6.04
N PRO A 166 4.71 -13.38 -6.56
CA PRO A 166 5.96 -13.64 -5.85
C PRO A 166 6.31 -12.53 -4.85
N LEU A 167 7.14 -12.85 -3.84
CA LEU A 167 7.48 -11.90 -2.78
C LEU A 167 8.08 -10.61 -3.37
N PRO A 168 7.43 -9.45 -3.19
CA PRO A 168 7.87 -8.20 -3.77
C PRO A 168 8.98 -7.53 -2.94
N HIS A 169 9.56 -6.45 -3.45
CA HIS A 169 10.48 -5.57 -2.72
C HIS A 169 9.75 -4.34 -2.18
N ILE A 170 8.73 -3.91 -2.92
CA ILE A 170 7.87 -2.78 -2.57
C ILE A 170 6.42 -3.27 -2.64
N LEU A 171 5.66 -2.97 -1.61
CA LEU A 171 4.23 -3.23 -1.54
C LEU A 171 3.48 -1.90 -1.62
N VAL A 172 2.61 -1.78 -2.61
CA VAL A 172 1.74 -0.60 -2.81
C VAL A 172 0.32 -0.98 -2.47
N LEU A 173 -0.30 -0.25 -1.54
CA LEU A 173 -1.64 -0.54 -1.03
C LEU A 173 -2.54 0.70 -1.21
N ASP A 174 -3.57 0.57 -2.04
CA ASP A 174 -4.52 1.67 -2.27
C ASP A 174 -5.73 1.50 -1.35
N GLU A 175 -5.76 2.30 -0.26
CA GLU A 175 -6.80 2.28 0.77
C GLU A 175 -7.07 0.90 1.38
N PRO A 176 -6.04 0.20 1.92
CA PRO A 176 -6.16 -1.18 2.35
C PRO A 176 -7.10 -1.38 3.56
N LEU A 177 -7.46 -0.32 4.25
CA LEU A 177 -8.33 -0.36 5.44
C LEU A 177 -9.79 -0.03 5.11
N SER A 178 -10.09 0.29 3.84
CA SER A 178 -11.46 0.63 3.43
C SER A 178 -12.42 -0.55 3.61
N GLY A 179 -13.49 -0.32 4.39
CA GLY A 179 -14.49 -1.35 4.67
C GLY A 179 -14.10 -2.37 5.75
N VAL A 180 -13.05 -2.10 6.49
CA VAL A 180 -12.62 -2.86 7.67
C VAL A 180 -13.11 -2.13 8.94
N ASP A 181 -13.47 -2.86 9.99
CA ASP A 181 -13.82 -2.27 11.27
C ASP A 181 -12.57 -1.88 12.07
N ILE A 182 -12.74 -1.09 13.13
CA ILE A 182 -11.63 -0.51 13.90
C ILE A 182 -10.67 -1.59 14.45
N ASP A 183 -11.20 -2.71 14.92
CA ASP A 183 -10.37 -3.80 15.45
C ASP A 183 -9.62 -4.52 14.32
N GLY A 184 -10.26 -4.67 13.16
CA GLY A 184 -9.64 -5.22 11.96
C GLY A 184 -8.58 -4.31 11.36
N GLU A 185 -8.77 -2.98 11.40
CA GLU A 185 -7.76 -2.00 10.97
C GLU A 185 -6.45 -2.17 11.75
N LYS A 186 -6.55 -2.24 13.08
CA LYS A 186 -5.39 -2.46 13.93
C LYS A 186 -4.69 -3.79 13.61
N GLN A 187 -5.47 -4.88 13.49
CA GLN A 187 -4.91 -6.20 13.13
C GLN A 187 -4.22 -6.17 11.76
N MET A 188 -4.78 -5.44 10.79
CA MET A 188 -4.20 -5.29 9.46
C MET A 188 -2.86 -4.55 9.54
N MET A 189 -2.78 -3.47 10.31
CA MET A 189 -1.56 -2.69 10.46
C MET A 189 -0.47 -3.46 11.20
N ASP A 190 -0.82 -4.17 12.28
CA ASP A 190 0.11 -5.05 12.99
C ASP A 190 0.66 -6.14 12.04
N MET A 191 -0.19 -6.73 11.20
CA MET A 191 0.19 -7.71 10.19
C MET A 191 1.12 -7.11 9.11
N LEU A 192 0.85 -5.89 8.64
CA LEU A 192 1.71 -5.21 7.68
C LEU A 192 3.09 -4.93 8.25
N ASP A 193 3.20 -4.54 9.52
CA ASP A 193 4.48 -4.34 10.21
C ASP A 193 5.25 -5.67 10.40
N GLU A 194 4.54 -6.76 10.74
CA GLU A 194 5.14 -8.11 10.77
C GLU A 194 5.69 -8.52 9.41
N ILE A 195 4.90 -8.37 8.34
CA ILE A 195 5.28 -8.71 6.97
C ILE A 195 6.48 -7.87 6.53
N ARG A 196 6.44 -6.55 6.76
CA ARG A 196 7.53 -5.63 6.47
C ARG A 196 8.85 -6.10 7.10
N THR A 197 8.79 -6.38 8.39
CA THR A 197 9.97 -6.78 9.17
C THR A 197 10.48 -8.16 8.75
N ARG A 198 9.57 -9.11 8.55
CA ARG A 198 9.91 -10.51 8.22
C ARG A 198 10.52 -10.67 6.83
N TYR A 199 10.05 -9.88 5.87
CA TYR A 199 10.42 -10.02 4.47
C TYR A 199 11.25 -8.84 3.93
N ASP A 200 11.66 -7.90 4.79
CA ASP A 200 12.44 -6.69 4.41
C ASP A 200 11.74 -5.90 3.29
N LEU A 201 10.44 -5.64 3.44
CA LEU A 201 9.62 -4.93 2.47
C LEU A 201 9.56 -3.43 2.78
N SER A 202 9.48 -2.62 1.73
CA SER A 202 9.06 -1.23 1.83
C SER A 202 7.58 -1.13 1.47
N ILE A 203 6.80 -0.35 2.21
CA ILE A 203 5.36 -0.23 2.02
C ILE A 203 5.01 1.22 1.70
N LEU A 204 4.26 1.42 0.60
CA LEU A 204 3.64 2.69 0.25
C LEU A 204 2.13 2.49 0.25
N LEU A 205 1.42 3.11 1.17
CA LEU A 205 -0.02 2.95 1.28
C LEU A 205 -0.76 4.29 1.22
N SER A 206 -1.97 4.29 0.67
CA SER A 206 -2.89 5.42 0.80
C SER A 206 -3.90 5.18 1.92
N THR A 207 -4.25 6.23 2.64
CA THR A 207 -5.28 6.16 3.68
C THR A 207 -5.96 7.51 3.90
N HIS A 208 -7.17 7.48 4.46
CA HIS A 208 -7.85 8.66 5.02
C HIS A 208 -8.03 8.55 6.54
N ASP A 209 -7.57 7.50 7.16
CA ASP A 209 -7.52 7.44 8.60
C ASP A 209 -6.24 8.11 9.09
N PHE A 210 -6.39 9.31 9.67
CA PHE A 210 -5.28 10.08 10.19
C PHE A 210 -4.97 9.75 11.66
N ALA A 211 -5.92 9.14 12.37
CA ALA A 211 -5.80 8.90 13.80
C ALA A 211 -4.76 7.81 14.11
N THR A 212 -4.61 6.85 13.22
CA THR A 212 -3.70 5.71 13.40
C THR A 212 -2.33 5.92 12.78
N LEU A 213 -2.13 6.94 11.91
CA LEU A 213 -0.86 7.17 11.19
C LEU A 213 0.37 7.18 12.09
N GLY A 214 0.29 7.86 13.25
CA GLY A 214 1.40 7.96 14.20
C GLY A 214 1.82 6.63 14.84
N GLN A 215 1.05 5.58 14.66
CA GLN A 215 1.32 4.26 15.25
C GLN A 215 2.13 3.36 14.33
N PHE A 216 2.05 3.54 13.01
CA PHE A 216 2.64 2.63 12.04
C PHE A 216 3.45 3.29 10.92
N ALA A 217 3.13 4.53 10.52
CA ALA A 217 3.83 5.17 9.42
C ALA A 217 5.16 5.80 9.90
N ASP A 218 6.23 5.48 9.19
CA ASP A 218 7.53 6.13 9.42
C ASP A 218 7.53 7.54 8.81
N LYS A 219 6.79 7.72 7.70
CA LYS A 219 6.70 8.97 6.96
C LYS A 219 5.32 9.16 6.35
N VAL A 220 4.91 10.41 6.22
CA VAL A 220 3.65 10.80 5.59
C VAL A 220 3.93 11.77 4.45
N ILE A 221 3.24 11.58 3.33
CA ILE A 221 3.23 12.47 2.17
C ILE A 221 1.83 13.05 2.01
N LEU A 222 1.69 14.36 2.12
CA LEU A 222 0.47 15.08 1.81
C LEU A 222 0.45 15.45 0.33
N LEU A 223 -0.49 14.88 -0.41
CA LEU A 223 -0.67 15.05 -1.85
C LEU A 223 -1.97 15.82 -2.16
N LYS A 224 -1.87 16.80 -3.06
CA LYS A 224 -3.00 17.47 -3.71
C LYS A 224 -2.55 17.92 -5.11
N SER A 225 -2.58 16.99 -6.08
CA SER A 225 -1.95 17.11 -7.40
C SER A 225 -0.44 17.34 -7.37
N GLU A 226 0.10 17.90 -6.32
CA GLU A 226 1.54 18.06 -6.03
C GLU A 226 1.81 17.63 -4.57
N VAL A 227 3.05 17.38 -4.23
CA VAL A 227 3.45 17.11 -2.86
C VAL A 227 3.50 18.43 -2.09
N LEU A 228 2.59 18.59 -1.13
CA LEU A 228 2.53 19.80 -0.30
C LEU A 228 3.44 19.71 0.92
N LYS A 229 3.55 18.50 1.50
CA LYS A 229 4.37 18.26 2.70
C LYS A 229 4.84 16.81 2.74
N VAL A 230 6.06 16.63 3.23
CA VAL A 230 6.62 15.31 3.58
C VAL A 230 7.27 15.44 4.95
N GLY A 231 7.05 14.47 5.83
CA GLY A 231 7.63 14.46 7.17
C GLY A 231 7.12 13.28 7.98
N THR A 232 7.42 13.29 9.27
CA THR A 232 6.80 12.36 10.23
C THR A 232 5.28 12.60 10.33
N PRO A 233 4.49 11.64 10.81
CA PRO A 233 3.06 11.85 11.02
C PRO A 233 2.73 13.13 11.78
N ASP A 234 3.42 13.40 12.90
CA ASP A 234 3.21 14.59 13.72
C ASP A 234 3.52 15.88 12.96
N GLU A 235 4.62 15.93 12.20
CA GLU A 235 5.01 17.10 11.41
C GLU A 235 4.01 17.41 10.30
N VAL A 236 3.44 16.39 9.67
CA VAL A 236 2.48 16.59 8.57
C VAL A 236 1.10 16.92 9.11
N LEU A 237 0.60 16.18 10.10
CA LEU A 237 -0.75 16.39 10.65
C LEU A 237 -0.90 17.73 11.40
N SER A 238 0.18 18.26 11.97
CA SER A 238 0.19 19.58 12.60
C SER A 238 0.46 20.74 11.64
N SER A 239 0.76 20.47 10.37
CA SER A 239 1.16 21.48 9.40
C SER A 239 0.01 22.37 8.93
N PRO A 240 0.29 23.64 8.57
CA PRO A 240 -0.72 24.52 7.98
C PRO A 240 -1.31 23.97 6.68
N GLU A 241 -0.48 23.31 5.87
CA GLU A 241 -0.89 22.70 4.60
C GLU A 241 -1.95 21.62 4.81
N PHE A 242 -1.78 20.78 5.85
CA PHE A 242 -2.77 19.76 6.21
C PHE A 242 -4.09 20.39 6.65
N GLN A 243 -4.03 21.44 7.50
CA GLN A 243 -5.22 22.14 7.96
C GLN A 243 -5.98 22.82 6.81
N GLU A 244 -5.27 23.40 5.86
CA GLU A 244 -5.85 24.02 4.66
C GLU A 244 -6.53 22.97 3.76
N VAL A 245 -5.84 21.86 3.50
CA VAL A 245 -6.34 20.82 2.59
C VAL A 245 -7.61 20.17 3.13
N PHE A 246 -7.68 19.91 4.43
CA PHE A 246 -8.81 19.22 5.06
C PHE A 246 -9.81 20.16 5.73
N HIS A 247 -9.66 21.49 5.54
CA HIS A 247 -10.54 22.52 6.10
C HIS A 247 -10.73 22.41 7.62
N LEU A 248 -9.71 21.95 8.33
CA LEU A 248 -9.70 21.86 9.77
C LEU A 248 -9.46 23.28 10.35
N ASN A 249 -10.49 24.13 10.35
CA ASN A 249 -10.45 25.40 11.06
C ASN A 249 -10.31 25.11 12.56
N LEU A 250 -9.09 25.15 13.08
CA LEU A 250 -8.87 25.40 14.49
C LEU A 250 -9.47 26.79 14.76
N GLY A 251 -10.70 26.80 15.26
CA GLY A 251 -11.37 28.03 15.63
C GLY A 251 -10.39 28.89 16.41
N LYS A 252 -10.08 30.07 15.90
CA LYS A 252 -9.51 31.15 16.71
C LYS A 252 -10.46 31.33 17.86
N GLY A 253 -10.11 30.79 19.04
CA GLY A 253 -10.83 31.00 20.27
C GLY A 253 -10.99 32.49 20.42
N GLY A 254 -12.21 32.95 20.21
CA GLY A 254 -12.60 34.34 20.46
C GLY A 254 -12.29 34.66 21.92
N ARG A 255 -11.29 35.50 22.11
CA ARG A 255 -11.25 36.32 23.31
C ARG A 255 -12.30 37.42 23.07
N GLY A 256 -13.42 37.31 23.73
CA GLY A 256 -14.38 38.34 24.00
C GLY A 256 -14.61 38.37 25.49
#